data_c6b7122b394901a2755ebaae2311e482
#
_entry.id   c6b7122b394901a2755ebaae2311e482
#
_cell.length_a   1.000
_cell.length_b   1.000
_cell.length_c   1.000
_cell.angle_alpha   90.00
_cell.angle_beta   90.00
_cell.angle_gamma   90.00
#
_symmetry.space_group_name_H-M   'P 1'
#
loop_
_entity.id
_entity.type
_entity.pdbx_description
1 polymer ?
#
loop_
_entity_poly.entity_id
_entity_poly.type
_entity_poly.pdbx_seq_one_letter_code
_entity_poly.pdbx_strand_id
1 'polypeptide(L)'
;DSLDHKLLLPLVEEENICLPLPINVVSKYWNVELSMDEAIETAKQYTNSNGSILIEGIESAERHGLVCKIIHSSLSELKKIIDIGIPPIVILPGIPEITQHASVISGYDDNEKTILHYIQKGNQEGEQQEGAIPQEIFDKEWSEDGRLLIILAPSNVLSSIKLVNDSSERSNRLCFISERLNMQKNTSESLISLKKA
;
A
#
# COMPACT_ATOMS: atom_id res chain seq x y z
N ASP A 1 19.49 -14.01 -6.05
CA ASP A 1 18.84 -13.97 -4.72
C ASP A 1 17.34 -14.12 -4.88
N SER A 2 16.71 -14.75 -3.92
CA SER A 2 15.26 -14.84 -3.83
C SER A 2 14.84 -14.70 -2.38
N LEU A 3 13.73 -14.03 -2.13
CA LEU A 3 13.14 -13.85 -0.82
C LEU A 3 11.62 -13.84 -0.94
N ASP A 4 10.96 -14.55 -0.04
CA ASP A 4 9.51 -14.61 0.05
C ASP A 4 9.09 -14.55 1.53
N HIS A 5 8.47 -13.45 1.92
CA HIS A 5 7.87 -13.29 3.25
C HIS A 5 6.52 -13.98 3.30
N LYS A 6 6.36 -14.93 4.21
CA LYS A 6 5.09 -15.60 4.42
C LYS A 6 4.12 -14.66 5.13
N LEU A 7 3.12 -14.20 4.39
CA LEU A 7 2.08 -13.30 4.88
C LEU A 7 0.80 -14.07 5.17
N LEU A 8 0.10 -13.69 6.24
CA LEU A 8 -1.19 -14.25 6.60
C LEU A 8 -2.29 -13.47 5.89
N LEU A 9 -2.99 -14.13 4.98
CA LEU A 9 -4.09 -13.54 4.23
C LEU A 9 -5.41 -13.80 4.95
N PRO A 10 -6.27 -12.78 5.11
CA PRO A 10 -7.61 -12.97 5.62
C PRO A 10 -8.51 -13.63 4.56
N LEU A 11 -9.50 -14.37 5.00
CA LEU A 11 -10.63 -14.76 4.16
C LEU A 11 -11.60 -13.57 4.12
N VAL A 12 -11.88 -13.04 2.94
CA VAL A 12 -12.75 -11.88 2.77
C VAL A 12 -13.68 -12.11 1.58
N GLU A 13 -14.98 -11.97 1.82
CA GLU A 13 -16.02 -12.12 0.80
C GLU A 13 -16.42 -10.79 0.14
N GLU A 14 -15.87 -9.66 0.59
CA GLU A 14 -16.26 -8.34 0.13
C GLU A 14 -15.51 -7.88 -1.11
N GLU A 15 -16.21 -7.19 -2.00
CA GLU A 15 -15.64 -6.49 -3.15
C GLU A 15 -14.97 -5.17 -2.75
N ASN A 16 -14.05 -4.67 -3.57
CA ASN A 16 -13.39 -3.36 -3.41
C ASN A 16 -12.56 -3.18 -2.12
N ILE A 17 -11.87 -4.23 -1.69
CA ILE A 17 -10.99 -4.22 -0.52
C ILE A 17 -9.51 -4.05 -0.87
N CYS A 18 -9.21 -3.51 -2.04
CA CYS A 18 -7.83 -3.42 -2.55
C CYS A 18 -6.86 -2.69 -1.63
N LEU A 19 -7.34 -1.76 -0.80
CA LEU A 19 -6.51 -1.06 0.19
C LEU A 19 -6.66 -1.61 1.62
N PRO A 20 -7.87 -1.86 2.15
CA PRO A 20 -8.04 -2.48 3.46
C PRO A 20 -7.24 -3.77 3.63
N LEU A 21 -7.18 -4.58 2.59
CA LEU A 21 -6.46 -5.83 2.61
C LEU A 21 -4.94 -5.68 2.85
N PRO A 22 -4.18 -4.90 2.07
CA PRO A 22 -2.77 -4.65 2.34
C PRO A 22 -2.50 -4.14 3.76
N ILE A 23 -3.32 -3.22 4.25
CA ILE A 23 -3.20 -2.66 5.60
C ILE A 23 -3.36 -3.76 6.66
N ASN A 24 -4.40 -4.59 6.54
CA ASN A 24 -4.63 -5.71 7.46
C ASN A 24 -3.48 -6.73 7.41
N VAL A 25 -3.05 -7.14 6.22
CA VAL A 25 -1.97 -8.12 6.01
C VAL A 25 -0.66 -7.65 6.63
N VAL A 26 -0.26 -6.41 6.36
CA VAL A 26 0.98 -5.84 6.92
C VAL A 26 0.87 -5.64 8.43
N SER A 27 -0.28 -5.20 8.95
CA SER A 27 -0.50 -5.10 10.40
C SER A 27 -0.33 -6.45 11.09
N LYS A 28 -0.91 -7.51 10.57
CA LYS A 28 -0.73 -8.88 11.08
C LYS A 28 0.72 -9.35 11.02
N TYR A 29 1.44 -9.02 9.96
CA TYR A 29 2.86 -9.35 9.86
C TYR A 29 3.67 -8.77 11.03
N TRP A 30 3.31 -7.57 11.49
CA TRP A 30 3.93 -6.92 12.64
C TRP A 30 3.29 -7.27 13.99
N ASN A 31 2.38 -8.24 14.05
CA ASN A 31 1.60 -8.60 15.24
C ASN A 31 0.79 -7.41 15.83
N VAL A 32 0.31 -6.55 14.95
CA VAL A 32 -0.57 -5.43 15.32
C VAL A 32 -2.02 -5.84 15.05
N GLU A 33 -2.85 -5.73 16.07
CA GLU A 33 -4.28 -6.03 15.97
C GLU A 33 -5.01 -4.89 15.25
N LEU A 34 -5.21 -5.04 13.97
CA LEU A 34 -6.11 -4.25 13.15
C LEU A 34 -7.02 -5.23 12.41
N SER A 35 -8.28 -5.28 12.81
CA SER A 35 -9.22 -6.23 12.24
C SER A 35 -9.54 -5.87 10.78
N MET A 36 -9.93 -6.88 10.00
CA MET A 36 -10.35 -6.63 8.62
C MET A 36 -11.64 -5.80 8.57
N ASP A 37 -12.55 -6.02 9.53
CA ASP A 37 -13.80 -5.25 9.65
C ASP A 37 -13.52 -3.77 9.88
N GLU A 38 -12.58 -3.41 10.76
CA GLU A 38 -12.16 -2.02 10.99
C GLU A 38 -11.52 -1.41 9.73
N ALA A 39 -10.67 -2.16 9.05
CA ALA A 39 -10.06 -1.70 7.81
C ALA A 39 -11.11 -1.43 6.72
N ILE A 40 -12.11 -2.30 6.58
CA ILE A 40 -13.22 -2.15 5.65
C ILE A 40 -14.12 -0.96 6.05
N GLU A 41 -14.44 -0.83 7.33
CA GLU A 41 -15.30 0.24 7.83
C GLU A 41 -14.68 1.62 7.57
N THR A 42 -13.37 1.73 7.78
CA THR A 42 -12.60 2.93 7.45
C THR A 42 -12.68 3.25 5.94
N ALA A 43 -12.62 2.25 5.10
CA ALA A 43 -12.71 2.40 3.64
C ALA A 43 -14.12 2.82 3.17
N LYS A 44 -15.17 2.38 3.85
CA LYS A 44 -16.57 2.64 3.49
C LYS A 44 -17.08 4.04 3.86
N GLN A 45 -16.31 4.85 4.58
CA GLN A 45 -16.73 6.20 4.96
C GLN A 45 -17.07 7.10 3.76
N TYR A 46 -16.63 6.73 2.57
CA TYR A 46 -16.81 7.50 1.34
C TYR A 46 -17.59 6.71 0.29
N THR A 47 -18.90 6.64 0.45
CA THR A 47 -19.82 5.84 -0.37
C THR A 47 -19.88 6.24 -1.85
N ASN A 48 -19.31 7.36 -2.25
CA ASN A 48 -19.31 7.87 -3.62
C ASN A 48 -18.00 7.61 -4.38
N SER A 49 -17.04 6.92 -3.78
CA SER A 49 -15.79 6.53 -4.45
C SER A 49 -15.83 5.03 -4.75
N ASN A 50 -15.48 4.65 -5.97
CA ASN A 50 -15.31 3.24 -6.34
C ASN A 50 -14.02 2.63 -5.74
N GLY A 51 -13.57 3.09 -4.59
CA GLY A 51 -12.36 2.63 -3.93
C GLY A 51 -12.17 3.25 -2.55
N SER A 52 -11.16 2.77 -1.85
CA SER A 52 -10.77 3.25 -0.53
C SER A 52 -9.82 4.42 -0.64
N ILE A 53 -9.92 5.38 0.26
CA ILE A 53 -8.98 6.49 0.33
C ILE A 53 -7.73 6.02 1.09
N LEU A 54 -6.58 6.09 0.43
CA LEU A 54 -5.32 5.57 0.95
C LEU A 54 -4.96 6.11 2.34
N ILE A 55 -5.11 7.42 2.54
CA ILE A 55 -4.74 8.06 3.81
C ILE A 55 -5.57 7.56 5.01
N GLU A 56 -6.82 7.16 4.79
CA GLU A 56 -7.67 6.61 5.86
C GLU A 56 -7.12 5.28 6.38
N GLY A 57 -6.72 4.39 5.48
CA GLY A 57 -6.11 3.12 5.87
C GLY A 57 -4.76 3.31 6.58
N ILE A 58 -3.96 4.25 6.11
CA ILE A 58 -2.67 4.60 6.72
C ILE A 58 -2.89 5.13 8.14
N GLU A 59 -3.78 6.09 8.33
CA GLU A 59 -4.09 6.66 9.65
C GLU A 59 -4.70 5.61 10.60
N SER A 60 -5.47 4.65 10.08
CA SER A 60 -5.96 3.53 10.86
C SER A 60 -4.80 2.68 11.40
N ALA A 61 -3.85 2.29 10.54
CA ALA A 61 -2.66 1.55 10.95
C ALA A 61 -1.80 2.34 11.97
N GLU A 62 -1.67 3.65 11.80
CA GLU A 62 -0.94 4.52 12.71
C GLU A 62 -1.60 4.62 14.10
N ARG A 63 -2.94 4.65 14.16
CA ARG A 63 -3.67 4.58 15.44
C ARG A 63 -3.39 3.29 16.20
N HIS A 64 -3.07 2.21 15.51
CA HIS A 64 -2.67 0.92 16.09
C HIS A 64 -1.17 0.78 16.35
N GLY A 65 -0.40 1.86 16.24
CA GLY A 65 1.01 1.93 16.65
C GLY A 65 2.03 1.63 15.57
N LEU A 66 1.62 1.49 14.31
CA LEU A 66 2.54 1.49 13.18
C LEU A 66 2.95 2.91 12.81
N VAL A 67 4.05 3.04 12.10
CA VAL A 67 4.49 4.29 11.48
C VAL A 67 4.49 4.09 9.98
N CYS A 68 4.05 5.10 9.24
CA CYS A 68 3.99 5.08 7.79
C CYS A 68 5.04 5.98 7.16
N LYS A 69 5.61 5.51 6.05
CA LYS A 69 6.38 6.30 5.08
C LYS A 69 5.76 6.14 3.71
N ILE A 70 5.57 7.27 3.01
CA ILE A 70 5.03 7.33 1.66
C ILE A 70 6.10 7.98 0.78
N ILE A 71 6.80 7.18 -0.02
CA ILE A 71 7.94 7.63 -0.80
C ILE A 71 7.83 7.20 -2.26
N HIS A 72 8.54 7.90 -3.14
CA HIS A 72 8.83 7.41 -4.48
C HIS A 72 10.14 6.63 -4.44
N SER A 73 10.18 5.47 -5.07
CA SER A 73 11.26 4.51 -4.89
C SER A 73 11.78 3.97 -6.24
N SER A 74 12.54 2.90 -6.18
CA SER A 74 13.04 2.17 -7.33
C SER A 74 12.96 0.67 -7.08
N LEU A 75 13.04 -0.13 -8.14
CA LEU A 75 13.06 -1.59 -8.00
C LEU A 75 14.22 -2.08 -7.12
N SER A 76 15.38 -1.43 -7.23
CA SER A 76 16.55 -1.76 -6.38
C SER A 76 16.30 -1.44 -4.91
N GLU A 77 15.63 -0.33 -4.60
CA GLU A 77 15.32 0.04 -3.22
C GLU A 77 14.18 -0.82 -2.66
N LEU A 78 13.17 -1.14 -3.48
CA LEU A 78 12.12 -2.07 -3.13
C LEU A 78 12.69 -3.40 -2.62
N LYS A 79 13.62 -4.00 -3.38
CA LYS A 79 14.28 -5.26 -2.98
C LYS A 79 15.05 -5.12 -1.65
N LYS A 80 15.78 -4.03 -1.44
CA LYS A 80 16.48 -3.77 -0.17
C LYS A 80 15.52 -3.67 1.01
N ILE A 81 14.34 -3.09 0.81
CA ILE A 81 13.30 -3.00 1.85
C ILE A 81 12.77 -4.39 2.19
N ILE A 82 12.55 -5.23 1.17
CA ILE A 82 12.15 -6.62 1.37
C ILE A 82 13.25 -7.40 2.09
N ASP A 83 14.52 -7.24 1.70
CA ASP A 83 15.67 -7.93 2.29
C ASP A 83 15.83 -7.67 3.80
N ILE A 84 15.45 -6.50 4.26
CA ILE A 84 15.48 -6.15 5.70
C ILE A 84 14.22 -6.58 6.46
N GLY A 85 13.33 -7.33 5.83
CA GLY A 85 12.16 -7.93 6.47
C GLY A 85 10.92 -7.06 6.49
N ILE A 86 10.78 -6.11 5.57
CA ILE A 86 9.60 -5.25 5.47
C ILE A 86 8.81 -5.60 4.22
N PRO A 87 7.54 -6.04 4.34
CA PRO A 87 6.64 -6.20 3.21
C PRO A 87 6.04 -4.84 2.83
N PRO A 88 6.49 -4.20 1.74
CA PRO A 88 5.96 -2.90 1.35
C PRO A 88 4.65 -3.03 0.59
N ILE A 89 3.87 -1.94 0.59
CA ILE A 89 2.68 -1.80 -0.24
C ILE A 89 3.05 -0.91 -1.43
N VAL A 90 2.71 -1.34 -2.63
CA VAL A 90 2.87 -0.57 -3.86
C VAL A 90 1.51 -0.20 -4.42
N ILE A 91 1.46 0.93 -5.12
CA ILE A 91 0.30 1.33 -5.90
C ILE A 91 0.62 1.05 -7.36
N LEU A 92 -0.20 0.24 -7.98
CA LEU A 92 -0.11 -0.12 -9.40
C LEU A 92 -1.25 0.54 -10.18
N PRO A 93 -1.08 0.76 -11.49
CA PRO A 93 -2.17 1.22 -12.34
C PRO A 93 -3.38 0.29 -12.20
N GLY A 94 -4.54 0.88 -12.27
CA GLY A 94 -5.79 0.13 -12.14
C GLY A 94 -6.06 -0.75 -13.35
N ILE A 95 -6.88 -1.75 -13.13
CA ILE A 95 -7.57 -2.47 -14.20
C ILE A 95 -8.79 -1.64 -14.66
N PRO A 96 -9.40 -1.92 -15.83
CA PRO A 96 -10.59 -1.23 -16.27
C PRO A 96 -11.64 -1.13 -15.15
N GLU A 97 -12.11 0.10 -14.88
CA GLU A 97 -13.07 0.46 -13.82
C GLU A 97 -12.49 0.61 -12.40
N ILE A 98 -11.21 0.24 -12.16
CA ILE A 98 -10.50 0.48 -10.90
C ILE A 98 -9.29 1.35 -11.19
N THR A 99 -9.28 2.59 -10.71
CA THR A 99 -8.29 3.60 -11.06
C THR A 99 -6.88 3.30 -10.56
N GLN A 100 -6.77 2.63 -9.41
CA GLN A 100 -5.49 2.24 -8.81
C GLN A 100 -5.66 0.97 -8.00
N HIS A 101 -4.61 0.16 -7.89
CA HIS A 101 -4.60 -1.08 -7.13
C HIS A 101 -3.45 -1.10 -6.13
N ALA A 102 -3.77 -1.27 -4.84
CA ALA A 102 -2.77 -1.46 -3.80
C ALA A 102 -2.42 -2.94 -3.67
N SER A 103 -1.14 -3.26 -3.71
CA SER A 103 -0.66 -4.64 -3.57
C SER A 103 0.47 -4.74 -2.55
N VAL A 104 0.44 -5.78 -1.72
CA VAL A 104 1.56 -6.10 -0.82
C VAL A 104 2.59 -6.90 -1.58
N ILE A 105 3.84 -6.48 -1.52
CA ILE A 105 4.95 -7.22 -2.07
C ILE A 105 5.50 -8.14 -0.99
N SER A 106 5.41 -9.46 -1.24
CA SER A 106 5.92 -10.48 -0.33
C SER A 106 7.38 -10.81 -0.56
N GLY A 107 7.85 -10.65 -1.80
CA GLY A 107 9.21 -11.05 -2.13
C GLY A 107 9.59 -10.80 -3.57
N TYR A 108 10.70 -11.42 -3.96
CA TYR A 108 11.19 -11.42 -5.34
C TYR A 108 12.03 -12.67 -5.62
N ASP A 109 12.19 -13.00 -6.87
CA ASP A 109 13.13 -14.01 -7.35
C ASP A 109 13.94 -13.46 -8.53
N ASP A 110 15.26 -13.31 -8.34
CA ASP A 110 16.15 -12.80 -9.37
C ASP A 110 16.51 -13.85 -10.44
N ASN A 111 16.39 -15.14 -10.12
CA ASN A 111 16.62 -16.20 -11.10
C ASN A 111 15.47 -16.26 -12.09
N GLU A 112 14.24 -16.22 -11.58
CA GLU A 112 13.02 -16.19 -12.38
C GLU A 112 12.68 -14.77 -12.86
N LYS A 113 13.38 -13.74 -12.37
CA LYS A 113 13.12 -12.32 -12.65
C LYS A 113 11.68 -11.92 -12.38
N THR A 114 11.18 -12.28 -11.20
CA THR A 114 9.82 -12.01 -10.77
C THR A 114 9.75 -11.21 -9.49
N ILE A 115 8.64 -10.49 -9.32
CA ILE A 115 8.19 -9.87 -8.06
C ILE A 115 7.01 -10.67 -7.56
N LEU A 116 7.06 -11.07 -6.29
CA LEU A 116 5.99 -11.81 -5.62
C LEU A 116 5.07 -10.83 -4.91
N HIS A 117 3.78 -10.95 -5.14
CA HIS A 117 2.78 -10.05 -4.58
C HIS A 117 1.48 -10.76 -4.27
N TYR A 118 0.63 -10.12 -3.47
CA TYR A 118 -0.70 -10.63 -3.17
C TYR A 118 -1.77 -9.81 -3.88
N ILE A 119 -2.65 -10.50 -4.57
CA ILE A 119 -3.81 -9.94 -5.27
C ILE A 119 -5.07 -10.64 -4.80
N GLN A 120 -6.17 -9.90 -4.80
CA GLN A 120 -7.49 -10.51 -4.71
C GLN A 120 -7.77 -11.29 -5.99
N LYS A 121 -8.17 -12.55 -5.85
CA LYS A 121 -8.53 -13.40 -6.98
C LYS A 121 -9.86 -12.92 -7.55
N GLY A 122 -9.86 -12.43 -8.77
CA GLY A 122 -11.08 -12.02 -9.46
C GLY A 122 -12.08 -13.18 -9.57
N ASN A 123 -13.34 -12.93 -9.27
CA ASN A 123 -14.49 -13.83 -9.47
C ASN A 123 -14.55 -15.11 -8.63
N GLN A 124 -13.73 -15.33 -7.62
CA GLN A 124 -13.92 -16.40 -6.65
C GLN A 124 -13.88 -15.83 -5.23
N GLU A 125 -14.97 -16.01 -4.53
CA GLU A 125 -15.25 -15.53 -3.18
C GLU A 125 -14.04 -15.73 -2.24
N GLY A 126 -13.49 -14.62 -1.75
CA GLY A 126 -12.60 -14.59 -0.59
C GLY A 126 -11.19 -15.15 -0.76
N GLU A 127 -10.82 -15.73 -1.89
CA GLU A 127 -9.48 -16.27 -2.07
C GLU A 127 -8.47 -15.20 -2.49
N GLN A 128 -7.49 -14.99 -1.61
CA GLN A 128 -6.27 -14.26 -1.91
C GLN A 128 -5.25 -15.23 -2.51
N GLN A 129 -4.57 -14.77 -3.53
CA GLN A 129 -3.54 -15.57 -4.20
C GLN A 129 -2.24 -14.80 -4.28
N GLU A 130 -1.14 -15.48 -3.94
CA GLU A 130 0.17 -15.01 -4.31
C GLU A 130 0.33 -15.13 -5.83
N GLY A 131 0.76 -14.03 -6.44
CA GLY A 131 1.07 -13.95 -7.85
C GLY A 131 2.53 -13.60 -8.07
N ALA A 132 3.06 -13.93 -9.23
CA ALA A 132 4.39 -13.52 -9.65
C ALA A 132 4.27 -12.66 -10.91
N ILE A 133 4.81 -11.45 -10.87
CA ILE A 133 4.87 -10.54 -12.00
C ILE A 133 6.32 -10.49 -12.51
N PRO A 134 6.59 -10.60 -13.82
CA PRO A 134 7.91 -10.33 -14.37
C PRO A 134 8.40 -8.94 -13.96
N GLN A 135 9.66 -8.83 -13.49
CA GLN A 135 10.20 -7.59 -12.93
C GLN A 135 10.12 -6.40 -13.89
N GLU A 136 10.33 -6.65 -15.19
CA GLU A 136 10.25 -5.60 -16.21
C GLU A 136 8.83 -5.05 -16.36
N ILE A 137 7.83 -5.93 -16.33
CA ILE A 137 6.42 -5.54 -16.41
C ILE A 137 6.03 -4.79 -15.14
N PHE A 138 6.39 -5.33 -13.97
CA PHE A 138 6.12 -4.69 -12.69
C PHE A 138 6.72 -3.28 -12.62
N ASP A 139 8.01 -3.12 -12.95
CA ASP A 139 8.67 -1.82 -12.87
C ASP A 139 8.08 -0.81 -13.85
N LYS A 140 7.70 -1.27 -15.05
CA LYS A 140 7.03 -0.44 -16.04
C LYS A 140 5.68 0.06 -15.53
N GLU A 141 4.82 -0.83 -15.08
CA GLU A 141 3.49 -0.48 -14.56
C GLU A 141 3.60 0.40 -13.31
N TRP A 142 4.46 0.04 -12.38
CA TRP A 142 4.69 0.81 -11.17
C TRP A 142 5.24 2.22 -11.45
N SER A 143 6.00 2.38 -12.53
CA SER A 143 6.52 3.68 -12.95
C SER A 143 5.44 4.67 -13.40
N GLU A 144 4.30 4.19 -13.85
CA GLU A 144 3.18 5.04 -14.29
C GLU A 144 2.60 5.84 -13.12
N ASP A 145 2.62 5.29 -11.90
CA ASP A 145 2.24 5.97 -10.66
C ASP A 145 3.46 6.54 -9.89
N GLY A 146 4.55 6.82 -10.61
CA GLY A 146 5.76 7.42 -10.03
C GLY A 146 6.51 6.51 -9.07
N ARG A 147 6.30 5.20 -9.11
CA ARG A 147 6.87 4.20 -8.21
C ARG A 147 6.56 4.49 -6.74
N LEU A 148 5.29 4.80 -6.47
CA LEU A 148 4.83 5.09 -5.12
C LEU A 148 4.94 3.84 -4.24
N LEU A 149 5.59 3.99 -3.09
CA LEU A 149 5.85 2.96 -2.10
C LEU A 149 5.36 3.40 -0.74
N ILE A 150 4.60 2.53 -0.09
CA ILE A 150 4.09 2.74 1.26
C ILE A 150 4.72 1.70 2.16
N ILE A 151 5.37 2.17 3.20
CA ILE A 151 5.98 1.34 4.23
C ILE A 151 5.20 1.54 5.51
N LEU A 152 4.67 0.45 6.06
CA LEU A 152 4.05 0.40 7.37
C LEU A 152 4.87 -0.53 8.26
N ALA A 153 5.45 -0.01 9.32
CA ALA A 153 6.26 -0.81 10.25
C ALA A 153 6.30 -0.17 11.64
N PRO A 154 6.72 -0.92 12.67
CA PRO A 154 7.02 -0.35 13.98
C PRO A 154 8.10 0.73 13.91
N SER A 155 8.02 1.75 14.77
CA SER A 155 8.91 2.91 14.74
C SER A 155 10.39 2.54 14.90
N ASN A 156 10.70 1.55 15.70
CA ASN A 156 12.08 1.06 15.89
C ASN A 156 12.66 0.41 14.63
N VAL A 157 11.83 -0.19 13.80
CA VAL A 157 12.23 -0.75 12.50
C VAL A 157 12.51 0.40 11.51
N LEU A 158 11.57 1.32 11.36
CA LEU A 158 11.72 2.44 10.42
C LEU A 158 12.85 3.39 10.78
N SER A 159 13.12 3.63 12.06
CA SER A 159 14.22 4.49 12.49
C SER A 159 15.62 3.90 12.22
N SER A 160 15.71 2.59 11.98
CA SER A 160 16.96 1.90 11.64
C SER A 160 17.29 1.93 10.14
N ILE A 161 16.38 2.43 9.30
CA ILE A 161 16.50 2.39 7.85
C ILE A 161 16.76 3.79 7.30
N LYS A 162 17.69 3.90 6.38
CA LYS A 162 17.90 5.10 5.58
C LYS A 162 17.21 4.92 4.22
N LEU A 163 16.07 5.58 4.04
CA LEU A 163 15.32 5.55 2.79
C LEU A 163 15.81 6.63 1.84
N VAL A 164 15.85 6.31 0.56
CA VAL A 164 16.03 7.29 -0.51
C VAL A 164 14.73 8.08 -0.66
N ASN A 165 14.80 9.38 -0.92
CA ASN A 165 13.63 10.27 -1.05
C ASN A 165 12.75 10.42 0.21
N ASP A 166 13.27 10.13 1.40
CA ASP A 166 12.55 10.35 2.66
C ASP A 166 12.09 11.83 2.82
N SER A 167 12.79 12.76 2.20
CA SER A 167 12.42 14.18 2.20
C SER A 167 11.09 14.49 1.50
N SER A 168 10.63 13.64 0.59
CA SER A 168 9.36 13.81 -0.13
C SER A 168 8.15 13.26 0.64
N GLU A 169 8.36 12.53 1.73
CA GLU A 169 7.30 11.87 2.49
C GLU A 169 6.19 12.86 2.92
N ARG A 170 6.60 14.01 3.45
CA ARG A 170 5.64 15.03 3.89
C ARG A 170 4.78 15.55 2.74
N SER A 171 5.36 15.80 1.59
CA SER A 171 4.64 16.25 0.39
C SER A 171 3.67 15.19 -0.10
N ASN A 172 4.12 13.95 -0.17
CA ASN A 172 3.28 12.82 -0.57
C ASN A 172 2.07 12.66 0.36
N ARG A 173 2.29 12.72 1.68
CA ARG A 173 1.22 12.65 2.68
C ARG A 173 0.21 13.79 2.53
N LEU A 174 0.68 15.01 2.30
CA LEU A 174 -0.20 16.18 2.10
C LEU A 174 -1.05 16.04 0.82
N CYS A 175 -0.52 15.44 -0.24
CA CYS A 175 -1.30 15.15 -1.44
C CYS A 175 -2.48 14.20 -1.13
N PHE A 176 -2.25 13.11 -0.39
CA PHE A 176 -3.32 12.18 0.00
C PHE A 176 -4.33 12.79 0.99
N ILE A 177 -3.88 13.65 1.91
CA ILE A 177 -4.79 14.42 2.78
C ILE A 177 -5.66 15.35 1.93
N SER A 178 -5.07 15.98 0.91
CA SER A 178 -5.80 16.85 0.00
C SER A 178 -6.84 16.09 -0.82
N GLU A 179 -6.52 14.88 -1.27
CA GLU A 179 -7.47 13.99 -1.93
C GLU A 179 -8.69 13.72 -1.04
N ARG A 180 -8.47 13.32 0.22
CA ARG A 180 -9.54 13.12 1.20
C ARG A 180 -10.42 14.38 1.38
N LEU A 181 -9.79 15.54 1.58
CA LEU A 181 -10.51 16.79 1.74
C LEU A 181 -11.35 17.15 0.51
N ASN A 182 -10.84 16.88 -0.67
CA ASN A 182 -11.58 17.06 -1.91
C ASN A 182 -12.79 16.13 -2.01
N MET A 183 -12.63 14.88 -1.62
CA MET A 183 -13.73 13.89 -1.55
C MET A 183 -14.80 14.32 -0.54
N GLN A 184 -14.41 14.93 0.56
CA GLN A 184 -15.32 15.53 1.56
C GLN A 184 -15.96 16.86 1.08
N LYS A 185 -15.71 17.26 -0.16
CA LYS A 185 -16.14 18.55 -0.73
C LYS A 185 -15.58 19.79 0.01
N ASN A 186 -14.49 19.63 0.73
CA ASN A 186 -13.79 20.72 1.39
C ASN A 186 -12.66 21.26 0.49
N THR A 187 -13.05 21.85 -0.64
CA THR A 187 -12.11 22.31 -1.67
C THR A 187 -11.13 23.37 -1.16
N SER A 188 -11.54 24.22 -0.24
CA SER A 188 -10.68 25.30 0.30
C SER A 188 -9.52 24.72 1.09
N GLU A 189 -9.77 23.77 2.00
CA GLU A 189 -8.71 23.10 2.77
C GLU A 189 -7.84 22.19 1.92
N SER A 190 -8.43 21.54 0.91
CA SER A 190 -7.70 20.77 -0.09
C SER A 190 -6.64 21.62 -0.79
N LEU A 191 -7.01 22.80 -1.29
CA LEU A 191 -6.09 23.73 -1.94
C LEU A 191 -4.99 24.23 -1.00
N ILE A 192 -5.30 24.45 0.29
CA ILE A 192 -4.29 24.83 1.29
C ILE A 192 -3.29 23.69 1.50
N SER A 193 -3.74 22.45 1.57
CA SER A 193 -2.87 21.27 1.74
C SER A 193 -1.96 21.07 0.53
N LEU A 194 -2.48 21.20 -0.69
CA LEU A 194 -1.69 21.13 -1.92
C LEU A 194 -0.61 22.20 -2.02
N LYS A 195 -0.91 23.42 -1.57
CA LYS A 195 0.09 24.51 -1.57
C LYS A 195 1.23 24.31 -0.57
N LYS A 196 1.05 23.42 0.41
CA LYS A 196 2.07 23.06 1.41
C LYS A 196 2.87 21.80 1.04
N ALA A 197 2.38 21.03 0.06
CA ALA A 197 3.06 19.86 -0.50
C ALA A 197 4.23 20.26 -1.41
#